data_1fe77cbe74f0ce5c99ce147580572056
#
_entry.id   1fe77cbe74f0ce5c99ce147580572056
#
_cell.length_a   1.000
_cell.length_b   1.000
_cell.length_c   1.000
_cell.angle_alpha   90.00
_cell.angle_beta   90.00
_cell.angle_gamma   90.00
#
_symmetry.space_group_name_H-M   'P 1'
#
loop_
_entity.id
_entity.type
_entity.pdbx_description
1 polymer ?
#
loop_
_entity_poly.entity_id
_entity_poly.type
_entity_poly.pdbx_seq_one_letter_code
_entity_poly.pdbx_strand_id
1 'polypeptide(L)'
;PLADAFFVAFRIPNTFRRLFSEGTFNAAFIPSYSSFLNKKKSENFANNIFSLLILGLFFLVIIVEILMPIFVFLIAPGFEGDSEKMELAITLTRITFPFLLFVSLASFFSAILNSNNKFAVASAAPIILNILLIGVLFFGKILNDQLVYYLSYAVTLSGILQFIFLYFFTKKYFLPKLNFNFKIDKKIKIFFKKLLPSIFSSGVTQINILVGTIIASF
;
A
#
# COMPACT_ATOMS: atom_id res chain seq x y z
N PRO A 1 -14.13 15.13 15.93
CA PRO A 1 -12.91 14.57 16.53
C PRO A 1 -12.59 13.16 16.03
N LEU A 2 -13.51 12.17 16.22
CA LEU A 2 -13.29 10.76 15.83
C LEU A 2 -13.05 10.60 14.33
N ALA A 3 -13.86 11.25 13.49
CA ALA A 3 -13.73 11.19 12.03
C ALA A 3 -12.41 11.79 11.56
N ASP A 4 -11.94 12.90 12.16
CA ASP A 4 -10.68 13.54 11.77
C ASP A 4 -9.49 12.63 12.07
N ALA A 5 -9.47 11.98 13.24
CA ALA A 5 -8.44 11.02 13.61
C ALA A 5 -8.40 9.83 12.62
N PHE A 6 -9.57 9.31 12.22
CA PHE A 6 -9.65 8.26 11.22
C PHE A 6 -9.18 8.74 9.84
N PHE A 7 -9.55 9.95 9.42
CA PHE A 7 -9.09 10.49 8.13
C PHE A 7 -7.57 10.66 8.10
N VAL A 8 -6.95 11.12 9.18
CA VAL A 8 -5.48 11.18 9.29
C VAL A 8 -4.89 9.78 9.20
N ALA A 9 -5.42 8.82 9.98
CA ALA A 9 -4.97 7.45 10.00
C ALA A 9 -5.08 6.75 8.63
N PHE A 10 -6.15 6.99 7.89
CA PHE A 10 -6.37 6.41 6.57
C PHE A 10 -5.57 7.12 5.46
N ARG A 11 -5.23 8.39 5.67
CA ARG A 11 -4.53 9.20 4.66
C ARG A 11 -3.20 8.60 4.24
N ILE A 12 -2.38 8.18 5.21
CA ILE A 12 -1.04 7.65 4.96
C ILE A 12 -1.11 6.37 4.11
N PRO A 13 -1.81 5.30 4.54
CA PRO A 13 -1.91 4.09 3.75
C PRO A 13 -2.48 4.33 2.35
N ASN A 14 -3.47 5.22 2.24
CA ASN A 14 -4.10 5.54 0.97
C ASN A 14 -3.17 6.32 0.02
N THR A 15 -2.33 7.21 0.54
CA THR A 15 -1.29 7.91 -0.23
C THR A 15 -0.29 6.92 -0.82
N PHE A 16 0.20 6.00 -0.01
CA PHE A 16 1.12 4.96 -0.48
C PHE A 16 0.45 3.99 -1.47
N ARG A 17 -0.82 3.63 -1.24
CA ARG A 17 -1.60 2.85 -2.20
C ARG A 17 -1.63 3.53 -3.57
N ARG A 18 -1.85 4.83 -3.63
CA ARG A 18 -1.83 5.61 -4.88
C ARG A 18 -0.45 5.61 -5.53
N LEU A 19 0.62 5.83 -4.76
CA LEU A 19 1.98 5.80 -5.27
C LEU A 19 2.34 4.43 -5.89
N PHE A 20 1.95 3.33 -5.28
CA PHE A 20 2.29 2.00 -5.76
C PHE A 20 1.27 1.42 -6.74
N SER A 21 -0.04 1.63 -6.51
CA SER A 21 -1.12 0.99 -7.27
C SER A 21 -1.50 1.74 -8.55
N GLU A 22 -1.43 3.07 -8.55
CA GLU A 22 -1.93 3.90 -9.67
C GLU A 22 -0.95 4.01 -10.85
N GLY A 23 -0.25 2.94 -11.17
CA GLY A 23 0.54 2.83 -12.40
C GLY A 23 2.04 3.00 -12.24
N THR A 24 2.53 3.60 -11.16
CA THR A 24 3.97 3.84 -10.94
C THR A 24 4.78 2.55 -10.95
N PHE A 25 4.35 1.56 -10.16
CA PHE A 25 4.98 0.25 -10.13
C PHE A 25 4.82 -0.48 -11.48
N ASN A 26 3.61 -0.48 -12.03
CA ASN A 26 3.31 -1.10 -13.32
C ASN A 26 4.16 -0.54 -14.45
N ALA A 27 4.34 0.79 -14.52
CA ALA A 27 5.14 1.47 -15.55
C ALA A 27 6.61 1.05 -15.53
N ALA A 28 7.18 0.74 -14.36
CA ALA A 28 8.54 0.25 -14.23
C ALA A 28 8.66 -1.27 -14.42
N PHE A 29 7.71 -2.03 -13.82
CA PHE A 29 7.76 -3.48 -13.75
C PHE A 29 7.40 -4.16 -15.07
N ILE A 30 6.27 -3.80 -15.70
CA ILE A 30 5.75 -4.49 -16.88
C ILE A 30 6.77 -4.49 -18.04
N PRO A 31 7.38 -3.36 -18.45
CA PRO A 31 8.37 -3.37 -19.53
C PRO A 31 9.62 -4.18 -19.17
N SER A 32 10.02 -4.15 -17.89
CA SER A 32 11.18 -4.92 -17.44
C SER A 32 10.91 -6.42 -17.44
N TYR A 33 9.75 -6.84 -16.96
CA TYR A 33 9.31 -8.22 -16.91
C TYR A 33 9.08 -8.80 -18.33
N SER A 34 8.37 -8.06 -19.18
CA SER A 34 8.05 -8.49 -20.56
C SER A 34 9.26 -8.46 -21.51
N SER A 35 10.36 -7.80 -21.14
CA SER A 35 11.58 -7.76 -21.97
C SER A 35 12.38 -9.06 -21.98
N PHE A 36 11.99 -10.04 -21.17
CA PHE A 36 12.66 -11.34 -21.17
C PHE A 36 12.02 -12.29 -22.19
N LEU A 37 12.81 -12.77 -23.13
CA LEU A 37 12.40 -13.82 -24.09
C LEU A 37 12.29 -15.19 -23.42
N ASN A 38 13.00 -15.41 -22.32
CA ASN A 38 13.04 -16.67 -21.60
C ASN A 38 12.22 -16.58 -20.31
N LYS A 39 11.20 -17.43 -20.21
CA LYS A 39 10.29 -17.49 -19.05
C LYS A 39 11.03 -17.67 -17.71
N LYS A 40 12.04 -18.55 -17.65
CA LYS A 40 12.83 -18.77 -16.43
C LYS A 40 13.56 -17.50 -15.95
N LYS A 41 14.06 -16.68 -16.90
CA LYS A 41 14.71 -15.40 -16.56
C LYS A 41 13.71 -14.36 -16.06
N SER A 42 12.50 -14.29 -16.65
CA SER A 42 11.44 -13.40 -16.18
C SER A 42 10.94 -13.80 -14.79
N GLU A 43 10.78 -15.10 -14.53
CA GLU A 43 10.41 -15.62 -13.20
C GLU A 43 11.48 -15.29 -12.14
N ASN A 44 12.76 -15.48 -12.43
CA ASN A 44 13.85 -15.12 -11.52
C ASN A 44 13.87 -13.62 -11.22
N PHE A 45 13.68 -12.77 -12.22
CA PHE A 45 13.54 -11.33 -12.02
C PHE A 45 12.36 -10.99 -11.11
N ALA A 46 11.17 -11.58 -11.37
CA ALA A 46 9.99 -11.37 -10.57
C ALA A 46 10.17 -11.85 -9.11
N ASN A 47 10.81 -13.01 -8.89
CA ASN A 47 11.13 -13.53 -7.56
C ASN A 47 12.07 -12.59 -6.79
N ASN A 48 13.09 -12.04 -7.45
CA ASN A 48 14.01 -11.10 -6.82
C ASN A 48 13.30 -9.79 -6.45
N ILE A 49 12.47 -9.23 -7.33
CA ILE A 49 11.67 -8.03 -7.04
C ILE A 49 10.68 -8.29 -5.90
N PHE A 50 9.99 -9.43 -5.91
CA PHE A 50 9.05 -9.81 -4.87
C PHE A 50 9.72 -9.92 -3.50
N SER A 51 10.89 -10.58 -3.44
CA SER A 51 11.66 -10.73 -2.21
C SER A 51 12.18 -9.39 -1.68
N LEU A 52 12.66 -8.51 -2.56
CA LEU A 52 13.09 -7.16 -2.19
C LEU A 52 11.92 -6.31 -1.67
N LEU A 53 10.74 -6.42 -2.30
CA LEU A 53 9.54 -5.72 -1.85
C LEU A 53 9.11 -6.20 -0.45
N ILE A 54 9.00 -7.52 -0.24
CA ILE A 54 8.62 -8.06 1.08
C ILE A 54 9.57 -7.56 2.16
N LEU A 55 10.88 -7.72 1.97
CA LEU A 55 11.85 -7.31 2.98
C LEU A 55 11.85 -5.81 3.21
N GLY A 56 11.89 -5.02 2.13
CA GLY A 56 11.90 -3.57 2.22
C GLY A 56 10.64 -3.01 2.90
N LEU A 57 9.47 -3.53 2.52
CA LEU A 57 8.20 -3.10 3.12
C LEU A 57 8.04 -3.59 4.56
N PHE A 58 8.50 -4.80 4.88
CA PHE A 58 8.45 -5.33 6.25
C PHE A 58 9.29 -4.48 7.20
N PHE A 59 10.53 -4.16 6.83
CA PHE A 59 11.37 -3.26 7.63
C PHE A 59 10.81 -1.85 7.69
N LEU A 60 10.26 -1.32 6.59
CA LEU A 60 9.61 -0.02 6.57
C LEU A 60 8.44 0.04 7.56
N VAL A 61 7.56 -0.98 7.53
CA VAL A 61 6.41 -1.04 8.44
C VAL A 61 6.88 -1.10 9.89
N ILE A 62 7.86 -1.94 10.22
CA ILE A 62 8.39 -2.02 11.60
C ILE A 62 8.96 -0.67 12.06
N ILE A 63 9.78 -0.02 11.23
CA ILE A 63 10.40 1.26 11.59
C ILE A 63 9.33 2.33 11.83
N VAL A 64 8.35 2.43 10.93
CA VAL A 64 7.29 3.43 11.06
C VAL A 64 6.36 3.12 12.25
N GLU A 65 6.06 1.84 12.53
CA GLU A 65 5.28 1.44 13.72
C GLU A 65 5.96 1.86 15.03
N ILE A 66 7.29 1.73 15.11
CA ILE A 66 8.07 2.20 16.26
C ILE A 66 8.02 3.73 16.35
N LEU A 67 8.15 4.42 15.24
CA LEU A 67 8.19 5.88 15.15
C LEU A 67 6.80 6.51 14.91
N MET A 68 5.72 5.76 15.09
CA MET A 68 4.35 6.20 14.77
C MET A 68 3.95 7.55 15.41
N PRO A 69 4.26 7.84 16.69
CA PRO A 69 3.91 9.14 17.28
C PRO A 69 4.53 10.32 16.52
N ILE A 70 5.81 10.19 16.11
CA ILE A 70 6.51 11.22 15.33
C ILE A 70 5.87 11.36 13.96
N PHE A 71 5.49 10.24 13.35
CA PHE A 71 4.90 10.22 12.01
C PHE A 71 3.53 10.91 11.99
N VAL A 72 2.69 10.64 12.98
CA VAL A 72 1.36 11.26 13.10
C VAL A 72 1.50 12.75 13.43
N PHE A 73 2.42 13.14 14.31
CA PHE A 73 2.70 14.54 14.60
C PHE A 73 3.12 15.33 13.35
N LEU A 74 3.94 14.76 12.48
CA LEU A 74 4.36 15.43 11.24
C LEU A 74 3.20 15.66 10.25
N ILE A 75 2.15 14.84 10.30
CA ILE A 75 1.02 14.89 9.35
C ILE A 75 -0.15 15.68 9.91
N ALA A 76 -0.33 15.68 11.21
CA ALA A 76 -1.39 16.39 11.90
C ALA A 76 -0.86 17.15 13.13
N PRO A 77 0.04 18.13 12.95
CA PRO A 77 0.62 18.89 14.07
C PRO A 77 -0.45 19.69 14.85
N GLY A 78 -1.55 20.06 14.20
CA GLY A 78 -2.66 20.76 14.86
C GLY A 78 -3.40 19.93 15.91
N PHE A 79 -3.10 18.61 16.05
CA PHE A 79 -3.65 17.77 17.11
C PHE A 79 -2.86 17.86 18.43
N GLU A 80 -1.73 18.58 18.45
CA GLU A 80 -0.87 18.72 19.65
C GLU A 80 -1.62 19.32 20.87
N GLY A 81 -2.61 20.18 20.62
CA GLY A 81 -3.46 20.78 21.66
C GLY A 81 -4.54 19.86 22.24
N ASP A 82 -4.76 18.67 21.65
CA ASP A 82 -5.77 17.68 22.03
C ASP A 82 -5.12 16.30 22.15
N SER A 83 -4.69 15.97 23.36
CA SER A 83 -3.96 14.71 23.63
C SER A 83 -4.80 13.47 23.32
N GLU A 84 -6.11 13.50 23.56
CA GLU A 84 -6.99 12.36 23.28
C GLU A 84 -7.11 12.12 21.77
N LYS A 85 -7.27 13.20 21.00
CA LYS A 85 -7.35 13.13 19.54
C LYS A 85 -6.04 12.66 18.92
N MET A 86 -4.89 13.12 19.44
CA MET A 86 -3.57 12.68 18.99
C MET A 86 -3.35 11.20 19.28
N GLU A 87 -3.65 10.72 20.49
CA GLU A 87 -3.49 9.32 20.89
C GLU A 87 -4.40 8.40 20.06
N LEU A 88 -5.65 8.84 19.84
CA LEU A 88 -6.57 8.13 18.95
C LEU A 88 -6.02 8.04 17.53
N ALA A 89 -5.52 9.15 16.95
CA ALA A 89 -4.94 9.15 15.61
C ALA A 89 -3.73 8.21 15.50
N ILE A 90 -2.85 8.20 16.52
CA ILE A 90 -1.71 7.27 16.60
C ILE A 90 -2.20 5.82 16.60
N THR A 91 -3.18 5.49 17.43
CA THR A 91 -3.72 4.14 17.57
C THR A 91 -4.36 3.66 16.26
N LEU A 92 -5.23 4.50 15.66
CA LEU A 92 -5.88 4.17 14.39
C LEU A 92 -4.87 4.03 13.25
N THR A 93 -3.81 4.87 13.24
CA THR A 93 -2.76 4.78 12.22
C THR A 93 -1.97 3.48 12.36
N ARG A 94 -1.64 3.05 13.57
CA ARG A 94 -1.02 1.73 13.81
C ARG A 94 -1.87 0.58 13.27
N ILE A 95 -3.18 0.65 13.43
CA ILE A 95 -4.09 -0.38 12.91
C ILE A 95 -4.12 -0.36 11.36
N THR A 96 -4.11 0.83 10.75
CA THR A 96 -4.23 0.96 9.29
C THR A 96 -2.90 0.80 8.55
N PHE A 97 -1.76 1.09 9.18
CA PHE A 97 -0.47 1.15 8.50
C PHE A 97 0.00 -0.18 7.88
N PRO A 98 -0.25 -1.36 8.49
CA PRO A 98 0.07 -2.65 7.87
C PRO A 98 -0.62 -2.90 6.52
N PHE A 99 -1.72 -2.20 6.21
CA PHE A 99 -2.35 -2.21 4.89
C PHE A 99 -1.34 -1.91 3.77
N LEU A 100 -0.36 -1.03 4.02
CA LEU A 100 0.67 -0.67 3.05
C LEU A 100 1.45 -1.89 2.54
N LEU A 101 1.84 -2.80 3.43
CA LEU A 101 2.54 -4.02 3.05
C LEU A 101 1.70 -4.85 2.06
N PHE A 102 0.46 -5.13 2.43
CA PHE A 102 -0.41 -6.00 1.65
C PHE A 102 -0.82 -5.39 0.31
N VAL A 103 -1.16 -4.09 0.28
CA VAL A 103 -1.55 -3.43 -0.98
C VAL A 103 -0.38 -3.27 -1.94
N SER A 104 0.84 -3.09 -1.44
CA SER A 104 2.04 -3.03 -2.27
C SER A 104 2.38 -4.39 -2.88
N LEU A 105 2.24 -5.47 -2.11
CA LEU A 105 2.37 -6.84 -2.63
C LEU A 105 1.23 -7.20 -3.60
N ALA A 106 0.02 -6.73 -3.34
CA ALA A 106 -1.11 -6.86 -4.26
C ALA A 106 -0.81 -6.15 -5.60
N SER A 107 -0.19 -4.97 -5.57
CA SER A 107 0.23 -4.24 -6.78
C SER A 107 1.27 -4.99 -7.59
N PHE A 108 2.16 -5.74 -6.94
CA PHE A 108 3.09 -6.63 -7.65
C PHE A 108 2.34 -7.73 -8.42
N PHE A 109 1.35 -8.39 -7.78
CA PHE A 109 0.55 -9.40 -8.48
C PHE A 109 -0.33 -8.80 -9.57
N SER A 110 -0.86 -7.61 -9.36
CA SER A 110 -1.57 -6.84 -10.38
C SER A 110 -0.68 -6.61 -11.61
N ALA A 111 0.59 -6.27 -11.42
CA ALA A 111 1.54 -6.08 -12.52
C ALA A 111 1.80 -7.38 -13.31
N ILE A 112 1.90 -8.53 -12.64
CA ILE A 112 2.01 -9.84 -13.29
C ILE A 112 0.74 -10.16 -14.11
N LEU A 113 -0.45 -9.91 -13.55
CA LEU A 113 -1.72 -10.11 -14.25
C LEU A 113 -1.84 -9.19 -15.46
N ASN A 114 -1.48 -7.92 -15.34
CA ASN A 114 -1.47 -6.96 -16.45
C ASN A 114 -0.48 -7.36 -17.54
N SER A 115 0.69 -7.89 -17.18
CA SER A 115 1.66 -8.43 -18.15
C SER A 115 1.13 -9.65 -18.91
N ASN A 116 0.08 -10.30 -18.38
CA ASN A 116 -0.62 -11.44 -19.01
C ASN A 116 -2.01 -11.04 -19.56
N ASN A 117 -2.25 -9.74 -19.80
CA ASN A 117 -3.51 -9.18 -20.33
C ASN A 117 -4.76 -9.50 -19.48
N LYS A 118 -4.60 -9.64 -18.15
CA LYS A 118 -5.69 -9.89 -17.20
C LYS A 118 -6.07 -8.60 -16.42
N PHE A 119 -6.34 -7.53 -17.16
CA PHE A 119 -6.60 -6.20 -16.63
C PHE A 119 -7.84 -6.15 -15.72
N ALA A 120 -8.92 -6.83 -16.09
CA ALA A 120 -10.18 -6.80 -15.33
C ALA A 120 -10.00 -7.32 -13.89
N VAL A 121 -9.25 -8.41 -13.71
CA VAL A 121 -8.96 -8.98 -12.38
C VAL A 121 -8.09 -8.02 -11.56
N ALA A 122 -7.06 -7.47 -12.18
CA ALA A 122 -6.16 -6.53 -11.52
C ALA A 122 -6.92 -5.28 -11.02
N SER A 123 -7.84 -4.75 -11.84
CA SER A 123 -8.64 -3.56 -11.52
C SER A 123 -9.79 -3.82 -10.53
N ALA A 124 -10.19 -5.08 -10.33
CA ALA A 124 -11.26 -5.43 -9.40
C ALA A 124 -10.81 -5.40 -7.92
N ALA A 125 -9.52 -5.59 -7.64
CA ALA A 125 -9.02 -5.70 -6.28
C ALA A 125 -9.37 -4.49 -5.36
N PRO A 126 -9.29 -3.22 -5.79
CA PRO A 126 -9.66 -2.08 -4.95
C PRO A 126 -11.14 -2.04 -4.53
N ILE A 127 -12.03 -2.76 -5.22
CA ILE A 127 -13.45 -2.84 -4.87
C ILE A 127 -13.63 -3.46 -3.48
N ILE A 128 -12.74 -4.38 -3.10
CA ILE A 128 -12.76 -5.07 -1.79
C ILE A 128 -12.71 -4.05 -0.64
N LEU A 129 -11.86 -3.02 -0.75
CA LEU A 129 -11.78 -1.96 0.26
C LEU A 129 -13.13 -1.25 0.41
N ASN A 130 -13.73 -0.85 -0.70
CA ASN A 130 -14.99 -0.12 -0.68
C ASN A 130 -16.12 -0.98 -0.08
N ILE A 131 -16.20 -2.26 -0.45
CA ILE A 131 -17.20 -3.19 0.10
C ILE A 131 -17.06 -3.31 1.62
N LEU A 132 -15.84 -3.47 2.13
CA LEU A 132 -15.61 -3.61 3.57
C LEU A 132 -15.94 -2.33 4.32
N LEU A 133 -15.53 -1.15 3.80
CA LEU A 133 -15.85 0.12 4.43
C LEU A 133 -17.36 0.39 4.45
N ILE A 134 -18.06 0.14 3.35
CA ILE A 134 -19.52 0.27 3.26
C ILE A 134 -20.18 -0.72 4.25
N GLY A 135 -19.69 -1.96 4.31
CA GLY A 135 -20.20 -2.97 5.25
C GLY A 135 -20.10 -2.51 6.70
N VAL A 136 -18.95 -1.97 7.13
CA VAL A 136 -18.79 -1.44 8.49
C VAL A 136 -19.69 -0.24 8.74
N LEU A 137 -19.79 0.69 7.76
CA LEU A 137 -20.65 1.87 7.89
C LEU A 137 -22.12 1.52 8.00
N PHE A 138 -22.58 0.43 7.37
CA PHE A 138 -23.95 -0.05 7.47
C PHE A 138 -24.32 -0.41 8.92
N PHE A 139 -23.38 -0.92 9.69
CA PHE A 139 -23.54 -1.23 11.12
C PHE A 139 -23.17 -0.06 12.05
N GLY A 140 -22.84 1.12 11.49
CA GLY A 140 -22.31 2.27 12.24
C GLY A 140 -23.18 2.73 13.43
N LYS A 141 -24.51 2.66 13.30
CA LYS A 141 -25.44 3.00 14.39
C LYS A 141 -25.32 2.07 15.62
N ILE A 142 -24.87 0.83 15.42
CA ILE A 142 -24.68 -0.16 16.48
C ILE A 142 -23.31 -0.01 17.12
N LEU A 143 -22.32 0.40 16.31
CA LEU A 143 -20.91 0.46 16.70
C LEU A 143 -20.54 1.73 17.48
N ASN A 144 -21.36 2.80 17.39
CA ASN A 144 -21.13 4.08 18.08
C ASN A 144 -19.67 4.55 18.00
N ASP A 145 -19.04 4.85 19.14
CA ASP A 145 -17.67 5.34 19.24
C ASP A 145 -16.61 4.34 18.77
N GLN A 146 -16.93 3.06 18.71
CA GLN A 146 -16.03 2.04 18.22
C GLN A 146 -15.98 1.98 16.67
N LEU A 147 -16.85 2.70 15.98
CA LEU A 147 -16.94 2.69 14.52
C LEU A 147 -15.59 2.96 13.85
N VAL A 148 -14.81 3.93 14.35
CA VAL A 148 -13.51 4.32 13.76
C VAL A 148 -12.47 3.20 13.88
N TYR A 149 -12.51 2.41 14.94
CA TYR A 149 -11.67 1.23 15.10
C TYR A 149 -12.04 0.13 14.09
N TYR A 150 -13.34 -0.16 13.94
CA TYR A 150 -13.79 -1.15 12.95
C TYR A 150 -13.49 -0.72 11.52
N LEU A 151 -13.60 0.57 11.20
CA LEU A 151 -13.18 1.11 9.90
C LEU A 151 -11.67 0.91 9.69
N SER A 152 -10.86 1.15 10.71
CA SER A 152 -9.40 0.97 10.64
C SER A 152 -9.02 -0.50 10.45
N TYR A 153 -9.65 -1.41 11.16
CA TYR A 153 -9.48 -2.85 10.93
C TYR A 153 -9.95 -3.28 9.54
N ALA A 154 -11.06 -2.73 9.04
CA ALA A 154 -11.56 -3.01 7.68
C ALA A 154 -10.55 -2.58 6.61
N VAL A 155 -9.85 -1.45 6.81
CA VAL A 155 -8.76 -1.02 5.90
C VAL A 155 -7.67 -2.09 5.83
N THR A 156 -7.13 -2.53 6.96
CA THR A 156 -6.04 -3.52 7.00
C THR A 156 -6.52 -4.87 6.47
N LEU A 157 -7.70 -5.31 6.86
CA LEU A 157 -8.32 -6.54 6.36
C LEU A 157 -8.50 -6.48 4.84
N SER A 158 -8.89 -5.32 4.30
CA SER A 158 -9.03 -5.15 2.85
C SER A 158 -7.72 -5.37 2.11
N GLY A 159 -6.60 -4.91 2.67
CA GLY A 159 -5.27 -5.14 2.09
C GLY A 159 -4.93 -6.63 2.02
N ILE A 160 -5.17 -7.34 3.12
CA ILE A 160 -4.97 -8.80 3.19
C ILE A 160 -5.82 -9.51 2.14
N LEU A 161 -7.11 -9.17 2.05
CA LEU A 161 -8.02 -9.80 1.09
C LEU A 161 -7.66 -9.47 -0.36
N GLN A 162 -7.25 -8.23 -0.66
CA GLN A 162 -6.75 -7.85 -1.99
C GLN A 162 -5.51 -8.65 -2.37
N PHE A 163 -4.56 -8.80 -1.45
CA PHE A 163 -3.36 -9.62 -1.64
C PHE A 163 -3.72 -11.07 -1.93
N ILE A 164 -4.58 -11.69 -1.10
CA ILE A 164 -5.03 -13.09 -1.28
C ILE A 164 -5.76 -13.25 -2.61
N PHE A 165 -6.69 -12.34 -2.94
CA PHE A 165 -7.44 -12.34 -4.18
C PHE A 165 -6.50 -12.32 -5.39
N LEU A 166 -5.60 -11.36 -5.48
CA LEU A 166 -4.67 -11.25 -6.61
C LEU A 166 -3.66 -12.39 -6.66
N TYR A 167 -3.17 -12.86 -5.51
CA TYR A 167 -2.32 -14.05 -5.45
C TYR A 167 -3.01 -15.28 -6.04
N PHE A 168 -4.29 -15.50 -5.69
CA PHE A 168 -5.06 -16.64 -6.19
C PHE A 168 -5.18 -16.65 -7.73
N PHE A 169 -5.44 -15.50 -8.33
CA PHE A 169 -5.50 -15.39 -9.79
C PHE A 169 -4.13 -15.41 -10.46
N THR A 170 -3.09 -14.91 -9.76
CA THR A 170 -1.73 -14.84 -10.29
C THR A 170 -1.02 -16.18 -10.29
N LYS A 171 -1.33 -17.10 -9.35
CA LYS A 171 -0.65 -18.40 -9.20
C LYS A 171 -0.63 -19.25 -10.49
N LYS A 172 -1.56 -19.00 -11.42
CA LYS A 172 -1.64 -19.64 -12.72
C LYS A 172 -0.51 -19.23 -13.68
N TYR A 173 0.03 -18.02 -13.48
CA TYR A 173 1.05 -17.41 -14.34
C TYR A 173 2.41 -17.35 -13.65
N PHE A 174 2.40 -17.14 -12.35
CA PHE A 174 3.60 -16.97 -11.55
C PHE A 174 3.35 -17.43 -10.10
N LEU A 175 4.26 -18.26 -9.60
CA LEU A 175 4.30 -18.67 -8.19
C LEU A 175 5.52 -17.99 -7.56
N PRO A 176 5.32 -17.06 -6.60
CA PRO A 176 6.42 -16.37 -5.96
C PRO A 176 7.27 -17.32 -5.14
N LYS A 177 8.59 -17.19 -5.29
CA LYS A 177 9.58 -17.88 -4.47
C LYS A 177 10.45 -16.84 -3.79
N LEU A 178 10.56 -16.92 -2.47
CA LEU A 178 11.47 -16.06 -1.73
C LEU A 178 12.92 -16.45 -2.05
N ASN A 179 13.69 -15.47 -2.50
CA ASN A 179 15.09 -15.61 -2.79
C ASN A 179 15.87 -14.60 -1.94
N PHE A 180 16.63 -15.09 -0.96
CA PHE A 180 17.45 -14.24 -0.09
C PHE A 180 18.86 -13.97 -0.66
N ASN A 181 19.26 -14.69 -1.71
CA ASN A 181 20.51 -14.44 -2.44
C ASN A 181 20.27 -13.39 -3.55
N PHE A 182 20.16 -12.13 -3.14
CA PHE A 182 19.91 -11.01 -4.06
C PHE A 182 21.11 -10.74 -4.95
N LYS A 183 21.07 -11.24 -6.17
CA LYS A 183 21.98 -10.73 -7.22
C LYS A 183 21.30 -9.54 -7.90
N ILE A 184 21.71 -8.34 -7.53
CA ILE A 184 21.25 -7.11 -8.18
C ILE A 184 21.89 -7.06 -9.58
N ASP A 185 21.21 -7.68 -10.52
CA ASP A 185 21.64 -7.68 -11.92
C ASP A 185 21.32 -6.34 -12.62
N LYS A 186 21.81 -6.20 -13.87
CA LYS A 186 21.61 -4.98 -14.66
C LYS A 186 20.12 -4.64 -14.83
N LYS A 187 19.23 -5.63 -14.91
CA LYS A 187 17.78 -5.41 -15.11
C LYS A 187 17.07 -4.93 -13.85
N ILE A 188 17.48 -5.43 -12.68
CA ILE A 188 17.00 -4.91 -11.39
C ILE A 188 17.41 -3.45 -11.23
N LYS A 189 18.66 -3.09 -11.56
CA LYS A 189 19.11 -1.68 -11.55
C LYS A 189 18.28 -0.80 -12.50
N ILE A 190 17.99 -1.28 -13.70
CA ILE A 190 17.13 -0.56 -14.68
C ILE A 190 15.72 -0.39 -14.14
N PHE A 191 15.16 -1.43 -13.51
CA PHE A 191 13.85 -1.34 -12.86
C PHE A 191 13.81 -0.24 -11.81
N PHE A 192 14.75 -0.21 -10.86
CA PHE A 192 14.81 0.85 -9.84
C PHE A 192 15.08 2.24 -10.45
N LYS A 193 15.91 2.33 -11.50
CA LYS A 193 16.15 3.58 -12.22
C LYS A 193 14.90 4.14 -12.89
N LYS A 194 13.93 3.29 -13.26
CA LYS A 194 12.62 3.70 -13.79
C LYS A 194 11.62 3.97 -12.67
N LEU A 195 11.65 3.16 -11.62
CA LEU A 195 10.70 3.26 -10.50
C LEU A 195 10.88 4.57 -9.72
N LEU A 196 12.11 4.96 -9.38
CA LEU A 196 12.38 6.16 -8.60
C LEU A 196 11.80 7.45 -9.23
N PRO A 197 12.09 7.80 -10.51
CA PRO A 197 11.50 8.98 -11.14
C PRO A 197 9.97 8.92 -11.21
N SER A 198 9.40 7.72 -11.41
CA SER A 198 7.94 7.53 -11.44
C SER A 198 7.30 7.79 -10.08
N ILE A 199 7.97 7.37 -8.99
CA ILE A 199 7.54 7.68 -7.61
C ILE A 199 7.59 9.19 -7.38
N PHE A 200 8.66 9.87 -7.77
CA PHE A 200 8.77 11.32 -7.63
C PHE A 200 7.68 12.05 -8.41
N SER A 201 7.43 11.68 -9.66
CA SER A 201 6.38 12.29 -10.49
C SER A 201 4.99 12.12 -9.88
N SER A 202 4.65 10.92 -9.42
CA SER A 202 3.37 10.65 -8.73
C SER A 202 3.35 11.28 -7.33
N GLY A 203 4.51 11.43 -6.70
CA GLY A 203 4.69 11.97 -5.36
C GLY A 203 4.32 13.45 -5.23
N VAL A 204 4.53 14.26 -6.26
CA VAL A 204 4.19 15.69 -6.24
C VAL A 204 2.72 15.92 -5.89
N THR A 205 1.81 15.19 -6.54
CA THR A 205 0.38 15.27 -6.24
C THR A 205 0.08 14.81 -4.79
N GLN A 206 0.76 13.77 -4.33
CA GLN A 206 0.55 13.25 -2.98
C GLN A 206 1.11 14.19 -1.90
N ILE A 207 2.23 14.87 -2.16
CA ILE A 207 2.77 15.90 -1.28
C ILE A 207 1.78 17.05 -1.13
N ASN A 208 1.16 17.52 -2.23
CA ASN A 208 0.14 18.56 -2.16
C ASN A 208 -1.05 18.13 -1.27
N ILE A 209 -1.51 16.89 -1.39
CA ILE A 209 -2.57 16.32 -0.56
C ILE A 209 -2.13 16.26 0.92
N LEU A 210 -0.89 15.88 1.20
CA LEU A 210 -0.35 15.85 2.58
C LEU A 210 -0.25 17.24 3.17
N VAL A 211 0.25 18.24 2.43
CA VAL A 211 0.27 19.64 2.86
C VAL A 211 -1.14 20.14 3.18
N GLY A 212 -2.13 19.82 2.34
CA GLY A 212 -3.53 20.11 2.62
C GLY A 212 -4.03 19.46 3.91
N THR A 213 -3.54 18.27 4.27
CA THR A 213 -3.91 17.60 5.53
C THR A 213 -3.29 18.31 6.75
N ILE A 214 -2.03 18.70 6.62
CA ILE A 214 -1.34 19.46 7.67
C ILE A 214 -2.09 20.76 7.97
N ILE A 215 -2.43 21.51 6.92
CA ILE A 215 -3.20 22.76 7.07
C ILE A 215 -4.59 22.50 7.68
N ALA A 216 -5.28 21.45 7.26
CA ALA A 216 -6.61 21.10 7.79
C ALA A 216 -6.59 20.52 9.20
N SER A 217 -5.43 20.22 9.78
CA SER A 217 -5.29 19.75 11.16
C SER A 217 -5.41 20.87 12.19
N PHE A 218 -5.15 22.13 11.76
CA PHE A 218 -5.32 23.35 12.56
C PHE A 218 -6.76 23.86 12.50
#